data_8fc7a9d7fad69076ca2743d073fb4bc5
#
_entry.id   8fc7a9d7fad69076ca2743d073fb4bc5
#
_cell.length_a   1.000
_cell.length_b   1.000
_cell.length_c   1.000
_cell.angle_alpha   90.00
_cell.angle_beta   90.00
_cell.angle_gamma   90.00
#
_symmetry.space_group_name_H-M   'P 1'
#
loop_
_entity.id
_entity.type
_entity.pdbx_description
1 polymer ?
#
loop_
_entity_poly.entity_id
_entity_poly.type
_entity_poly.pdbx_seq_one_letter_code
_entity_poly.pdbx_strand_id
1 'polypeptide(L)'
;MENIIYESIVKYKKCETRLSLTEKRVLLEAKRGLFTKKYKDVGSFMVSDIRVVKDKSCISVSNNILVIETNNRTYKIECSSDFEAKELAKEINKLRVGNVFFRATNKINKVSNNVSNTIKSVAYTAALGTGAVATIKKNKKGILKALKSIKNIFFK
;
A
#
# COMPACT_ATOMS: atom_id res chain seq x y z
N MET A 1 15.05 -17.36 -5.46
CA MET A 1 15.54 -16.48 -4.37
C MET A 1 14.69 -15.22 -4.36
N GLU A 2 14.28 -14.72 -3.20
CA GLU A 2 13.58 -13.42 -3.14
C GLU A 2 14.62 -12.30 -3.28
N ASN A 3 14.34 -11.30 -4.12
CA ASN A 3 15.22 -10.15 -4.28
C ASN A 3 15.15 -9.27 -3.03
N ILE A 4 16.31 -8.95 -2.45
CA ILE A 4 16.42 -7.99 -1.34
C ILE A 4 16.38 -6.59 -1.94
N ILE A 5 15.41 -5.79 -1.49
CA ILE A 5 15.21 -4.40 -1.92
C ILE A 5 15.99 -3.43 -1.01
N TYR A 6 16.06 -3.76 0.27
CA TYR A 6 16.70 -2.94 1.28
C TYR A 6 17.30 -3.83 2.38
N GLU A 7 18.47 -3.48 2.86
CA GLU A 7 19.16 -4.20 3.95
C GLU A 7 19.81 -3.21 4.91
N SER A 8 19.67 -3.45 6.21
CA SER A 8 20.29 -2.63 7.25
C SER A 8 20.48 -3.41 8.55
N ILE A 9 21.35 -2.88 9.42
CA ILE A 9 21.54 -3.37 10.79
C ILE A 9 20.73 -2.47 11.72
N VAL A 10 19.80 -3.08 12.42
CA VAL A 10 18.86 -2.41 13.34
C VAL A 10 18.89 -3.07 14.70
N LYS A 11 18.27 -2.46 15.71
CA LYS A 11 18.01 -3.14 16.99
C LYS A 11 16.56 -3.57 17.08
N TYR A 12 16.37 -4.85 17.30
CA TYR A 12 15.06 -5.44 17.57
C TYR A 12 15.10 -6.23 18.86
N LYS A 13 14.18 -5.95 19.80
CA LYS A 13 14.18 -6.54 21.17
C LYS A 13 15.54 -6.41 21.90
N LYS A 14 16.17 -5.23 21.76
CA LYS A 14 17.49 -4.90 22.33
C LYS A 14 18.66 -5.71 21.74
N CYS A 15 18.45 -6.47 20.68
CA CYS A 15 19.49 -7.24 19.99
C CYS A 15 19.82 -6.61 18.63
N GLU A 16 21.09 -6.59 18.28
CA GLU A 16 21.52 -6.24 16.93
C GLU A 16 20.98 -7.28 15.94
N THR A 17 20.30 -6.80 14.93
CA THR A 17 19.48 -7.62 14.02
C THR A 17 19.69 -7.13 12.60
N ARG A 18 19.97 -8.05 11.67
CA ARG A 18 19.94 -7.76 10.24
C ARG A 18 18.49 -7.71 9.79
N LEU A 19 18.07 -6.56 9.26
CA LEU A 19 16.80 -6.37 8.62
C LEU A 19 17.00 -6.46 7.11
N SER A 20 16.27 -7.33 6.45
CA SER A 20 16.23 -7.42 4.99
C SER A 20 14.77 -7.29 4.52
N LEU A 21 14.52 -6.35 3.62
CA LEU A 21 13.22 -6.12 3.01
C LEU A 21 13.21 -6.76 1.63
N THR A 22 12.25 -7.63 1.38
CA THR A 22 11.94 -8.19 0.06
C THR A 22 10.58 -7.68 -0.43
N GLU A 23 10.18 -8.01 -1.65
CA GLU A 23 8.86 -7.64 -2.18
C GLU A 23 7.69 -8.17 -1.33
N LYS A 24 7.90 -9.26 -0.60
CA LYS A 24 6.83 -9.98 0.10
C LYS A 24 6.93 -9.88 1.61
N ARG A 25 8.12 -9.77 2.18
CA ARG A 25 8.33 -9.86 3.63
C ARG A 25 9.46 -9.00 4.15
N VAL A 26 9.40 -8.70 5.43
CA VAL A 26 10.48 -8.15 6.23
C VAL A 26 11.11 -9.30 7.02
N LEU A 27 12.39 -9.54 6.80
CA LEU A 27 13.18 -10.53 7.51
C LEU A 27 13.93 -9.85 8.64
N LEU A 28 13.85 -10.41 9.84
CA LEU A 28 14.58 -9.95 11.02
C LEU A 28 15.42 -11.10 11.57
N GLU A 29 16.71 -11.03 11.37
CA GLU A 29 17.64 -12.10 11.68
C GLU A 29 18.72 -11.64 12.66
N ALA A 30 18.79 -12.22 13.85
CA ALA A 30 19.83 -11.94 14.81
C ALA A 30 20.97 -12.96 14.71
N LYS A 31 22.19 -12.48 14.88
CA LYS A 31 23.38 -13.31 14.97
C LYS A 31 23.36 -14.09 16.28
N ARG A 32 23.43 -15.40 16.23
CA ARG A 32 23.52 -16.26 17.42
C ARG A 32 24.93 -16.80 17.60
N GLY A 33 25.47 -16.58 18.80
CA GLY A 33 26.76 -17.12 19.24
C GLY A 33 27.96 -16.24 18.89
N LEU A 34 28.96 -16.25 19.79
CA LEU A 34 30.22 -15.48 19.65
C LEU A 34 31.07 -15.95 18.47
N PHE A 35 30.97 -17.23 18.08
CA PHE A 35 31.82 -17.85 17.10
C PHE A 35 31.09 -18.37 15.83
N THR A 36 29.76 -18.28 15.76
CA THR A 36 29.03 -18.80 14.61
C THR A 36 28.47 -17.66 13.76
N LYS A 37 28.72 -17.68 12.44
CA LYS A 37 28.11 -16.77 11.45
C LYS A 37 26.65 -17.13 11.12
N LYS A 38 25.97 -17.90 11.98
CA LYS A 38 24.59 -18.31 11.73
C LYS A 38 23.61 -17.23 12.20
N TYR A 39 22.76 -16.80 11.28
CA TYR A 39 21.65 -15.90 11.57
C TYR A 39 20.40 -16.74 11.86
N LYS A 40 19.61 -16.29 12.83
CA LYS A 40 18.33 -16.92 13.17
C LYS A 40 17.23 -15.87 13.05
N ASP A 41 16.10 -16.27 12.44
CA ASP A 41 14.88 -15.46 12.43
C ASP A 41 14.42 -15.16 13.88
N VAL A 42 14.22 -13.88 14.16
CA VAL A 42 13.79 -13.39 15.47
C VAL A 42 12.46 -12.66 15.43
N GLY A 43 11.86 -12.52 14.25
CA GLY A 43 10.57 -11.85 14.15
C GLY A 43 10.14 -11.42 12.76
N SER A 44 10.49 -12.17 11.72
CA SER A 44 10.06 -11.88 10.35
C SER A 44 8.53 -11.88 10.18
N PHE A 45 8.03 -11.11 9.22
CA PHE A 45 6.61 -10.99 8.90
C PHE A 45 6.38 -10.65 7.43
N MET A 46 5.19 -10.97 6.93
CA MET A 46 4.79 -10.64 5.56
C MET A 46 4.38 -9.17 5.45
N VAL A 47 4.75 -8.53 4.35
CA VAL A 47 4.31 -7.15 4.05
C VAL A 47 2.78 -7.08 3.96
N SER A 48 2.13 -8.15 3.48
CA SER A 48 0.66 -8.27 3.44
C SER A 48 -0.01 -8.24 4.81
N ASP A 49 0.70 -8.62 5.87
CA ASP A 49 0.17 -8.68 7.23
C ASP A 49 0.13 -7.31 7.91
N ILE A 50 0.81 -6.31 7.35
CA ILE A 50 0.80 -4.94 7.88
C ILE A 50 -0.63 -4.40 7.79
N ARG A 51 -1.13 -3.95 8.93
CA ARG A 51 -2.47 -3.37 9.05
C ARG A 51 -2.61 -2.12 8.20
N VAL A 52 -3.75 -1.97 7.54
CA VAL A 52 -4.08 -0.80 6.72
C VAL A 52 -5.40 -0.20 7.21
N VAL A 53 -5.40 1.10 7.48
CA VAL A 53 -6.58 1.85 7.90
C VAL A 53 -6.75 3.06 6.99
N LYS A 54 -7.92 3.21 6.37
CA LYS A 54 -8.23 4.31 5.44
C LYS A 54 -7.17 4.49 4.34
N ASP A 55 -6.79 3.38 3.69
CA ASP A 55 -5.77 3.31 2.62
C ASP A 55 -4.34 3.72 3.05
N LYS A 56 -4.05 3.75 4.34
CA LYS A 56 -2.71 4.00 4.88
C LYS A 56 -2.25 2.80 5.68
N SER A 57 -1.02 2.36 5.47
CA SER A 57 -0.41 1.35 6.33
C SER A 57 -0.18 1.89 7.74
N CYS A 58 -0.39 1.05 8.75
CA CYS A 58 -0.14 1.40 10.14
C CYS A 58 1.37 1.31 10.43
N ILE A 59 2.12 2.24 9.85
CA ILE A 59 3.55 2.43 10.05
C ILE A 59 3.76 3.83 10.57
N SER A 60 4.49 3.97 11.65
CA SER A 60 4.87 5.26 12.23
C SER A 60 6.35 5.30 12.57
N VAL A 61 6.93 6.49 12.50
CA VAL A 61 8.32 6.75 12.88
C VAL A 61 8.32 7.83 13.96
N SER A 62 9.01 7.55 15.06
CA SER A 62 9.23 8.50 16.13
C SER A 62 10.71 8.48 16.48
N ASN A 63 11.42 9.57 16.19
CA ASN A 63 12.87 9.62 16.22
C ASN A 63 13.44 8.51 15.30
N ASN A 64 14.34 7.67 15.83
CA ASN A 64 14.92 6.53 15.10
C ASN A 64 14.13 5.22 15.29
N ILE A 65 12.94 5.25 15.89
CA ILE A 65 12.12 4.06 16.15
C ILE A 65 11.04 3.95 15.07
N LEU A 66 11.08 2.87 14.31
CA LEU A 66 10.06 2.45 13.37
C LEU A 66 9.08 1.52 14.07
N VAL A 67 7.81 1.87 14.06
CA VAL A 67 6.71 1.06 14.60
C VAL A 67 5.85 0.55 13.45
N ILE A 68 5.69 -0.75 13.36
CA ILE A 68 4.88 -1.43 12.33
C ILE A 68 3.81 -2.27 13.02
N GLU A 69 2.56 -1.97 12.76
CA GLU A 69 1.43 -2.77 13.25
C GLU A 69 1.02 -3.79 12.19
N THR A 70 1.06 -5.05 12.56
CA THR A 70 0.51 -6.14 11.75
C THR A 70 -0.81 -6.61 12.36
N ASN A 71 -1.51 -7.48 11.66
CA ASN A 71 -2.76 -8.06 12.16
C ASN A 71 -2.57 -8.83 13.48
N ASN A 72 -1.37 -9.37 13.72
CA ASN A 72 -1.08 -10.24 14.86
C ASN A 72 -0.32 -9.54 15.99
N ARG A 73 0.57 -8.59 15.67
CA ARG A 73 1.43 -7.93 16.67
C ARG A 73 2.04 -6.62 16.15
N THR A 74 2.61 -5.86 17.07
CA THR A 74 3.36 -4.64 16.78
C THR A 74 4.86 -4.90 16.86
N TYR A 75 5.58 -4.44 15.85
CA TYR A 75 7.04 -4.46 15.79
C TYR A 75 7.59 -3.08 16.09
N LYS A 76 8.55 -3.01 17.02
CA LYS A 76 9.31 -1.79 17.31
C LYS A 76 10.76 -2.05 16.93
N ILE A 77 11.25 -1.34 15.93
CA ILE A 77 12.57 -1.50 15.33
C ILE A 77 13.32 -0.19 15.52
N GLU A 78 14.45 -0.22 16.19
CA GLU A 78 15.32 0.93 16.39
C GLU A 78 16.36 0.95 15.27
N CYS A 79 16.30 1.95 14.40
CA CYS A 79 17.23 2.20 13.32
C CYS A 79 18.44 3.02 13.80
N SER A 80 19.48 3.11 13.00
CA SER A 80 20.69 3.90 13.35
C SER A 80 20.40 5.40 13.38
N SER A 81 19.41 5.86 12.62
CA SER A 81 19.01 7.27 12.52
C SER A 81 17.52 7.44 12.21
N ASP A 82 16.98 8.62 12.46
CA ASP A 82 15.61 9.01 12.07
C ASP A 82 15.45 8.99 10.54
N PHE A 83 16.48 9.36 9.79
CA PHE A 83 16.48 9.31 8.33
C PHE A 83 16.31 7.87 7.83
N GLU A 84 17.08 6.94 8.37
CA GLU A 84 16.99 5.52 8.01
C GLU A 84 15.61 4.94 8.35
N ALA A 85 15.06 5.26 9.51
CA ALA A 85 13.72 4.82 9.92
C ALA A 85 12.64 5.33 8.94
N LYS A 86 12.75 6.58 8.47
CA LYS A 86 11.82 7.18 7.49
C LYS A 86 11.96 6.55 6.10
N GLU A 87 13.18 6.31 5.63
CA GLU A 87 13.43 5.64 4.35
C GLU A 87 12.88 4.22 4.35
N LEU A 88 13.15 3.44 5.40
CA LEU A 88 12.62 2.09 5.56
C LEU A 88 11.09 2.08 5.62
N ALA A 89 10.49 3.00 6.39
CA ALA A 89 9.04 3.16 6.45
C ALA A 89 8.43 3.45 5.07
N LYS A 90 9.08 4.29 4.28
CA LYS A 90 8.66 4.66 2.92
C LYS A 90 8.72 3.48 1.97
N GLU A 91 9.81 2.68 2.00
CA GLU A 91 9.96 1.51 1.15
C GLU A 91 8.91 0.42 1.51
N ILE A 92 8.73 0.12 2.80
CA ILE A 92 7.70 -0.82 3.25
C ILE A 92 6.29 -0.33 2.85
N ASN A 93 6.03 0.97 3.01
CA ASN A 93 4.74 1.55 2.64
C ASN A 93 4.46 1.45 1.13
N LYS A 94 5.46 1.66 0.27
CA LYS A 94 5.34 1.45 -1.18
C LYS A 94 4.92 0.02 -1.51
N LEU A 95 5.54 -0.96 -0.87
CA LEU A 95 5.22 -2.37 -1.08
C LEU A 95 3.82 -2.72 -0.58
N ARG A 96 3.43 -2.23 0.59
CA ARG A 96 2.13 -2.58 1.22
C ARG A 96 0.93 -1.93 0.55
N VAL A 97 1.03 -0.67 0.20
CA VAL A 97 -0.11 0.15 -0.27
C VAL A 97 0.08 0.62 -1.72
N GLY A 98 1.24 0.35 -2.29
CA GLY A 98 1.61 0.81 -3.62
C GLY A 98 2.02 2.29 -3.65
N ASN A 99 2.61 2.69 -4.76
CA ASN A 99 2.98 4.08 -4.99
C ASN A 99 1.69 4.92 -5.12
N VAL A 100 1.70 6.16 -4.63
CA VAL A 100 0.58 7.11 -4.75
C VAL A 100 0.11 7.23 -6.21
N PHE A 101 1.04 7.18 -7.15
CA PHE A 101 0.74 7.16 -8.58
C PHE A 101 -0.09 5.94 -8.99
N PHE A 102 0.24 4.74 -8.49
CA PHE A 102 -0.48 3.50 -8.80
C PHE A 102 -1.92 3.53 -8.25
N ARG A 103 -2.13 4.15 -7.09
CA ARG A 103 -3.47 4.33 -6.51
C ARG A 103 -4.31 5.31 -7.31
N ALA A 104 -3.72 6.42 -7.76
CA ALA A 104 -4.38 7.38 -8.62
C ALA A 104 -4.81 6.70 -9.93
N THR A 105 -3.93 5.92 -10.57
CA THR A 105 -4.21 5.18 -11.80
C THR A 105 -5.33 4.16 -11.60
N ASN A 106 -5.33 3.40 -10.49
CA ASN A 106 -6.39 2.45 -10.19
C ASN A 106 -7.75 3.14 -9.90
N LYS A 107 -7.75 4.31 -9.25
CA LYS A 107 -8.96 5.11 -9.08
C LYS A 107 -9.49 5.63 -10.42
N ILE A 108 -8.61 6.11 -11.28
CA ILE A 108 -8.96 6.58 -12.63
C ILE A 108 -9.51 5.43 -13.47
N ASN A 109 -8.88 4.26 -13.46
CA ASN A 109 -9.35 3.09 -14.20
C ASN A 109 -10.72 2.62 -13.74
N LYS A 110 -11.00 2.62 -12.42
CA LYS A 110 -12.34 2.32 -11.90
C LYS A 110 -13.39 3.32 -12.37
N VAL A 111 -13.06 4.60 -12.37
CA VAL A 111 -13.97 5.65 -12.84
C VAL A 111 -14.18 5.55 -14.35
N SER A 112 -13.11 5.34 -15.13
CA SER A 112 -13.17 5.15 -16.59
C SER A 112 -14.03 3.95 -16.98
N ASN A 113 -13.86 2.81 -16.29
CA ASN A 113 -14.68 1.61 -16.53
C ASN A 113 -16.16 1.85 -16.24
N ASN A 114 -16.47 2.58 -15.16
CA ASN A 114 -17.84 2.93 -14.82
C ASN A 114 -18.48 3.85 -15.87
N VAL A 115 -17.73 4.83 -16.37
CA VAL A 115 -18.18 5.74 -17.45
C VAL A 115 -18.40 4.96 -18.75
N SER A 116 -17.46 4.10 -19.13
CA SER A 116 -17.56 3.25 -20.32
C SER A 116 -18.79 2.34 -20.27
N ASN A 117 -19.03 1.68 -19.12
CA ASN A 117 -20.21 0.82 -18.94
C ASN A 117 -21.51 1.62 -18.99
N THR A 118 -21.53 2.84 -18.44
CA THR A 118 -22.69 3.74 -18.50
C THR A 118 -22.98 4.17 -19.94
N ILE A 119 -21.95 4.51 -20.72
CA ILE A 119 -22.11 4.88 -22.15
C ILE A 119 -22.60 3.68 -22.96
N LYS A 120 -22.08 2.48 -22.76
CA LYS A 120 -22.55 1.26 -23.42
C LYS A 120 -24.03 0.99 -23.13
N SER A 121 -24.45 1.12 -21.87
CA SER A 121 -25.85 0.92 -21.47
C SER A 121 -26.80 1.93 -22.11
N VAL A 122 -26.38 3.19 -22.24
CA VAL A 122 -27.15 4.24 -22.93
C VAL A 122 -27.28 3.93 -24.41
N ALA A 123 -26.19 3.55 -25.09
CA ALA A 123 -26.19 3.19 -26.50
C ALA A 123 -27.12 1.99 -26.78
N TYR A 124 -27.09 0.98 -25.91
CA TYR A 124 -27.95 -0.21 -26.04
C TYR A 124 -29.44 0.11 -25.88
N THR A 125 -29.78 0.99 -24.93
CA THR A 125 -31.16 1.39 -24.69
C THR A 125 -31.70 2.28 -25.82
N ALA A 126 -30.87 3.14 -26.39
CA ALA A 126 -31.22 3.97 -27.53
C ALA A 126 -31.48 3.14 -28.80
N ALA A 127 -30.71 2.05 -28.99
CA ALA A 127 -30.92 1.13 -30.12
C ALA A 127 -32.23 0.33 -30.03
N LEU A 128 -32.75 0.08 -28.83
CA LEU A 128 -34.03 -0.63 -28.60
C LEU A 128 -35.27 0.25 -28.63
N GLY A 129 -35.16 1.57 -28.78
CA GLY A 129 -36.24 2.48 -29.09
C GLY A 129 -37.29 2.72 -27.97
N THR A 130 -37.16 2.07 -26.81
CA THR A 130 -38.13 2.17 -25.71
C THR A 130 -37.49 2.73 -24.43
N GLY A 131 -37.99 3.88 -23.95
CA GLY A 131 -37.58 4.43 -22.65
C GLY A 131 -36.34 5.31 -22.65
N ALA A 132 -35.81 5.71 -23.82
CA ALA A 132 -34.58 6.46 -23.98
C ALA A 132 -34.49 7.73 -23.10
N VAL A 133 -35.56 8.48 -22.93
CA VAL A 133 -35.57 9.75 -22.17
C VAL A 133 -35.35 9.53 -20.66
N ALA A 134 -35.98 8.52 -20.08
CA ALA A 134 -35.83 8.23 -18.64
C ALA A 134 -34.41 7.69 -18.33
N THR A 135 -33.84 6.87 -19.22
CA THR A 135 -32.52 6.30 -19.08
C THR A 135 -31.42 7.36 -19.24
N ILE A 136 -31.58 8.31 -20.17
CA ILE A 136 -30.66 9.44 -20.36
C ILE A 136 -30.62 10.33 -19.11
N LYS A 137 -31.78 10.65 -18.49
CA LYS A 137 -31.84 11.42 -17.23
C LYS A 137 -31.11 10.72 -16.09
N LYS A 138 -31.28 9.40 -15.93
CA LYS A 138 -30.66 8.61 -14.89
C LYS A 138 -29.13 8.52 -15.09
N ASN A 139 -28.67 8.38 -16.33
CA ASN A 139 -27.27 8.28 -16.68
C ASN A 139 -26.55 9.64 -16.64
N LYS A 140 -27.23 10.75 -16.92
CA LYS A 140 -26.68 12.10 -16.77
C LYS A 140 -26.18 12.36 -15.33
N LYS A 141 -26.91 11.88 -14.30
CA LYS A 141 -26.47 11.94 -12.90
C LYS A 141 -25.24 11.07 -12.64
N GLY A 142 -25.14 9.90 -13.28
CA GLY A 142 -23.97 9.00 -13.16
C GLY A 142 -22.71 9.61 -13.80
N ILE A 143 -22.84 10.17 -14.99
CA ILE A 143 -21.75 10.86 -15.69
C ILE A 143 -21.27 12.08 -14.89
N LEU A 144 -22.18 12.90 -14.36
CA LEU A 144 -21.82 14.05 -13.52
C LEU A 144 -21.13 13.64 -12.22
N LYS A 145 -21.55 12.53 -11.59
CA LYS A 145 -20.83 11.96 -10.42
C LYS A 145 -19.42 11.51 -10.77
N ALA A 146 -19.26 10.84 -11.91
CA ALA A 146 -17.95 10.39 -12.39
C ALA A 146 -17.02 11.58 -12.70
N LEU A 147 -17.52 12.62 -13.37
CA LEU A 147 -16.77 13.85 -13.65
C LEU A 147 -16.38 14.60 -12.37
N LYS A 148 -17.26 14.69 -11.37
CA LYS A 148 -16.92 15.26 -10.05
C LYS A 148 -15.83 14.46 -9.34
N SER A 149 -15.84 13.12 -9.44
CA SER A 149 -14.82 12.27 -8.86
C SER A 149 -13.45 12.47 -9.53
N ILE A 150 -13.42 12.65 -10.84
CA ILE A 150 -12.19 12.97 -11.59
C ILE A 150 -11.64 14.33 -11.15
N LYS A 151 -12.50 15.37 -11.07
CA LYS A 151 -12.09 16.70 -10.62
C LYS A 151 -11.46 16.66 -9.22
N ASN A 152 -12.05 15.91 -8.29
CA ASN A 152 -11.51 15.78 -6.92
C ASN A 152 -10.18 14.99 -6.84
N ILE A 153 -9.79 14.25 -7.88
CA ILE A 153 -8.51 13.52 -7.95
C ILE A 153 -7.40 14.44 -8.46
N PHE A 154 -7.70 15.33 -9.41
CA PHE A 154 -6.70 16.15 -10.10
C PHE A 154 -6.51 17.57 -9.53
N PHE A 155 -7.49 18.10 -8.78
CA PHE A 155 -7.51 19.48 -8.34
C PHE A 155 -7.58 19.64 -6.81
N LYS A 156 -7.02 18.68 -6.09
CA LYS A 156 -6.79 18.77 -4.64
C LYS A 156 -5.34 18.90 -4.28
#